data_4866773cbdc4c49a5a28bc2c72e383a4
#
_entry.id   4866773cbdc4c49a5a28bc2c72e383a4
#
_cell.length_a   1.000
_cell.length_b   1.000
_cell.length_c   1.000
_cell.angle_alpha   90.00
_cell.angle_beta   90.00
_cell.angle_gamma   90.00
#
_symmetry.space_group_name_H-M   'P 1'
#
loop_
_entity.id
_entity.type
_entity.pdbx_description
1 polymer ?
#
loop_
_entity_poly.entity_id
_entity_poly.type
_entity_poly.pdbx_seq_one_letter_code
_entity_poly.pdbx_strand_id
1 'polypeptide(L)'
;MSIEIIGPEAEAHLSWDGLTTALTQGHKLPRAEVADIFLYRGKDTVLSRAAWIDGLGQLVKTATIFPGNGAAGKPTVNGAVTLYSDRDGTLEALVDFHLVTKWKTAGDSLLAAKRLARRDSREILLVGAGNVARSMIEAYGSHFPDARFTVWNRSADKARAMEGPRVRATEDLEAAVRAADIICTATMSQEPVVKGEWLKPGTHLDLIGAYRPDMREVDDEALRRATVFVDSRKTTIGHIGEIQDPLDRGILTEADIRADYYDLASGLYARRSDEEITLAKNGGGAHLDLMTASYIAAMWRQR
;
A
#
# COMPACT_ATOMS: atom_id res chain seq x y z
N MET A 1 -23.29 -11.07 -23.57
CA MET A 1 -22.35 -9.99 -23.20
C MET A 1 -20.94 -10.50 -23.43
N SER A 2 -20.05 -9.71 -24.02
CA SER A 2 -18.64 -10.10 -24.17
C SER A 2 -17.89 -9.67 -22.90
N ILE A 3 -17.09 -10.60 -22.35
CA ILE A 3 -16.19 -10.31 -21.21
C ILE A 3 -15.08 -9.40 -21.75
N GLU A 4 -14.80 -8.30 -21.05
CA GLU A 4 -13.67 -7.43 -21.38
C GLU A 4 -12.37 -8.04 -20.85
N ILE A 5 -11.31 -8.02 -21.66
CA ILE A 5 -9.95 -8.35 -21.22
C ILE A 5 -9.15 -7.05 -21.21
N ILE A 6 -8.71 -6.63 -20.01
CA ILE A 6 -8.00 -5.38 -19.78
C ILE A 6 -6.57 -5.70 -19.40
N GLY A 7 -5.65 -5.47 -20.33
CA GLY A 7 -4.23 -5.74 -20.18
C GLY A 7 -3.44 -4.57 -19.57
N PRO A 8 -2.11 -4.71 -19.48
CA PRO A 8 -1.23 -3.68 -18.92
C PRO A 8 -1.25 -2.36 -19.70
N GLU A 9 -1.67 -2.38 -20.99
CA GLU A 9 -1.79 -1.18 -21.83
C GLU A 9 -2.82 -0.18 -21.29
N ALA A 10 -3.74 -0.61 -20.43
CA ALA A 10 -4.70 0.27 -19.76
C ALA A 10 -3.99 1.32 -18.88
N GLU A 11 -2.76 1.07 -18.47
CA GLU A 11 -1.98 2.00 -17.65
C GLU A 11 -1.85 3.39 -18.27
N ALA A 12 -1.81 3.49 -19.59
CA ALA A 12 -1.70 4.75 -20.31
C ALA A 12 -2.90 5.71 -20.09
N HIS A 13 -4.02 5.19 -19.58
CA HIS A 13 -5.25 5.94 -19.33
C HIS A 13 -5.47 6.26 -17.85
N LEU A 14 -4.53 5.88 -16.98
CA LEU A 14 -4.69 6.02 -15.54
C LEU A 14 -3.95 7.25 -15.02
N SER A 15 -4.44 7.80 -13.90
CA SER A 15 -3.74 8.82 -13.13
C SER A 15 -3.80 8.52 -11.63
N TRP A 16 -2.74 8.85 -10.90
CA TRP A 16 -2.68 8.65 -9.46
C TRP A 16 -3.75 9.47 -8.72
N ASP A 17 -4.05 10.69 -9.18
CA ASP A 17 -5.12 11.52 -8.63
C ASP A 17 -6.50 10.90 -8.88
N GLY A 18 -6.73 10.36 -10.08
CA GLY A 18 -7.95 9.62 -10.40
C GLY A 18 -8.14 8.42 -9.49
N LEU A 19 -7.10 7.61 -9.30
CA LEU A 19 -7.16 6.45 -8.42
C LEU A 19 -7.42 6.85 -6.96
N THR A 20 -6.67 7.81 -6.40
CA THR A 20 -6.89 8.23 -5.00
C THR A 20 -8.28 8.84 -4.78
N THR A 21 -8.84 9.47 -5.82
CA THR A 21 -10.24 9.92 -5.84
C THR A 21 -11.20 8.72 -5.82
N ALA A 22 -10.98 7.72 -6.67
CA ALA A 22 -11.80 6.51 -6.71
C ALA A 22 -11.78 5.76 -5.37
N LEU A 23 -10.60 5.59 -4.76
CA LEU A 23 -10.47 5.00 -3.42
C LEU A 23 -11.24 5.81 -2.38
N THR A 24 -11.13 7.15 -2.39
CA THR A 24 -11.86 8.02 -1.46
C THR A 24 -13.38 7.90 -1.65
N GLN A 25 -13.88 7.81 -2.89
CA GLN A 25 -15.30 7.64 -3.15
C GLN A 25 -15.78 6.23 -2.78
N GLY A 26 -14.98 5.20 -3.06
CA GLY A 26 -15.29 3.81 -2.69
C GLY A 26 -15.48 3.63 -1.19
N HIS A 27 -14.71 4.33 -0.36
CA HIS A 27 -14.87 4.30 1.10
C HIS A 27 -16.08 5.09 1.65
N LYS A 28 -16.82 5.80 0.79
CA LYS A 28 -18.12 6.39 1.15
C LYS A 28 -19.29 5.42 0.93
N LEU A 29 -19.05 4.34 0.18
CA LEU A 29 -20.01 3.27 -0.01
C LEU A 29 -20.12 2.41 1.26
N PRO A 30 -21.10 1.51 1.37
CA PRO A 30 -21.20 0.54 2.45
C PRO A 30 -19.88 -0.20 2.65
N ARG A 31 -19.59 -0.60 3.91
CA ARG A 31 -18.35 -1.35 4.21
C ARG A 31 -18.30 -2.63 3.40
N ALA A 32 -17.14 -2.89 2.84
CA ALA A 32 -16.91 -4.09 2.04
C ALA A 32 -17.01 -5.38 2.87
N GLU A 33 -17.68 -6.39 2.31
CA GLU A 33 -17.44 -7.77 2.73
C GLU A 33 -16.18 -8.28 2.03
N VAL A 34 -15.26 -8.84 2.81
CA VAL A 34 -13.98 -9.34 2.31
C VAL A 34 -13.68 -10.72 2.88
N ALA A 35 -13.04 -11.57 2.08
CA ALA A 35 -12.57 -12.89 2.48
C ALA A 35 -11.27 -13.24 1.75
N ASP A 36 -10.33 -13.88 2.46
CA ASP A 36 -9.09 -14.41 1.92
C ASP A 36 -9.02 -15.91 2.15
N ILE A 37 -8.60 -16.68 1.14
CA ILE A 37 -8.38 -18.12 1.19
C ILE A 37 -6.95 -18.41 0.80
N PHE A 38 -6.24 -19.14 1.65
CA PHE A 38 -4.87 -19.59 1.39
C PHE A 38 -4.83 -21.09 1.22
N LEU A 39 -4.21 -21.54 0.12
CA LEU A 39 -3.91 -22.96 -0.12
C LEU A 39 -2.38 -23.11 -0.24
N TYR A 40 -1.84 -24.10 0.44
CA TYR A 40 -0.40 -24.33 0.51
C TYR A 40 0.01 -25.66 -0.08
N ARG A 41 1.10 -25.69 -0.84
CA ARG A 41 1.78 -26.89 -1.30
C ARG A 41 3.30 -26.70 -1.13
N GLY A 42 3.84 -27.19 -0.03
CA GLY A 42 5.22 -26.93 0.33
C GLY A 42 5.50 -25.43 0.49
N LYS A 43 6.31 -24.87 -0.40
CA LYS A 43 6.62 -23.41 -0.43
C LYS A 43 5.71 -22.63 -1.38
N ASP A 44 4.91 -23.32 -2.19
CA ASP A 44 3.99 -22.72 -3.14
C ASP A 44 2.69 -22.33 -2.44
N THR A 45 2.12 -21.21 -2.82
CA THR A 45 0.88 -20.69 -2.24
C THR A 45 -0.07 -20.24 -3.33
N VAL A 46 -1.35 -20.53 -3.17
CA VAL A 46 -2.44 -19.83 -3.86
C VAL A 46 -3.15 -18.97 -2.82
N LEU A 47 -3.23 -17.68 -3.08
CA LEU A 47 -4.06 -16.74 -2.35
C LEU A 47 -5.23 -16.34 -3.24
N SER A 48 -6.45 -16.69 -2.85
CA SER A 48 -7.66 -16.19 -3.50
C SER A 48 -8.37 -15.26 -2.51
N ARG A 49 -8.61 -14.02 -2.95
CA ARG A 49 -9.27 -13.00 -2.14
C ARG A 49 -10.47 -12.44 -2.86
N ALA A 50 -11.53 -12.19 -2.11
CA ALA A 50 -12.77 -11.66 -2.64
C ALA A 50 -13.18 -10.39 -1.89
N ALA A 51 -13.84 -9.50 -2.60
CA ALA A 51 -14.50 -8.32 -2.03
C ALA A 51 -15.85 -8.10 -2.70
N TRP A 52 -16.82 -7.66 -1.90
CA TRP A 52 -18.12 -7.18 -2.36
C TRP A 52 -18.42 -5.83 -1.69
N ILE A 53 -18.76 -4.83 -2.51
CA ILE A 53 -19.18 -3.50 -2.05
C ILE A 53 -20.50 -3.18 -2.74
N ASP A 54 -21.57 -2.99 -1.98
CA ASP A 54 -22.87 -2.58 -2.49
C ASP A 54 -22.74 -1.25 -3.24
N GLY A 55 -23.23 -1.22 -4.47
CA GLY A 55 -23.12 -0.05 -5.36
C GLY A 55 -21.84 0.02 -6.17
N LEU A 56 -20.88 -0.95 -6.00
CA LEU A 56 -19.66 -1.02 -6.81
C LEU A 56 -19.50 -2.36 -7.54
N GLY A 57 -19.92 -3.46 -6.91
CA GLY A 57 -19.81 -4.80 -7.47
C GLY A 57 -18.93 -5.74 -6.66
N GLN A 58 -18.47 -6.82 -7.31
CA GLN A 58 -17.64 -7.84 -6.69
C GLN A 58 -16.35 -8.05 -7.44
N LEU A 59 -15.32 -8.49 -6.69
CA LEU A 59 -14.03 -8.87 -7.25
C LEU A 59 -13.58 -10.21 -6.68
N VAL A 60 -12.97 -11.04 -7.53
CA VAL A 60 -12.10 -12.13 -7.08
C VAL A 60 -10.72 -11.91 -7.69
N LYS A 61 -9.71 -11.84 -6.82
CA LYS A 61 -8.30 -11.77 -7.21
C LYS A 61 -7.60 -13.01 -6.73
N THR A 62 -7.03 -13.79 -7.66
CA THR A 62 -6.20 -14.94 -7.34
C THR A 62 -4.75 -14.63 -7.62
N ALA A 63 -3.89 -14.87 -6.65
CA ALA A 63 -2.43 -14.81 -6.77
C ALA A 63 -1.84 -16.20 -6.58
N THR A 64 -0.93 -16.60 -7.47
CA THR A 64 -0.10 -17.81 -7.32
C THR A 64 1.31 -17.39 -6.97
N ILE A 65 1.85 -17.90 -5.88
CA ILE A 65 3.18 -17.55 -5.34
C ILE A 65 4.03 -18.79 -5.39
N PHE A 66 4.99 -18.82 -6.33
CA PHE A 66 5.88 -19.93 -6.60
C PHE A 66 7.34 -19.46 -6.46
N PRO A 67 7.93 -19.49 -5.25
CA PRO A 67 9.28 -18.97 -5.01
C PRO A 67 10.36 -19.62 -5.89
N GLY A 68 10.17 -20.88 -6.29
CA GLY A 68 11.11 -21.61 -7.17
C GLY A 68 11.19 -21.06 -8.60
N ASN A 69 10.20 -20.30 -9.05
CA ASN A 69 10.18 -19.75 -10.41
C ASN A 69 11.36 -18.81 -10.70
N GLY A 70 11.89 -18.12 -9.67
CA GLY A 70 13.01 -17.20 -9.83
C GLY A 70 14.28 -17.89 -10.38
N ALA A 71 14.52 -19.14 -10.01
CA ALA A 71 15.64 -19.93 -10.54
C ALA A 71 15.50 -20.25 -12.04
N ALA A 72 14.27 -20.23 -12.57
CA ALA A 72 13.96 -20.45 -13.98
C ALA A 72 13.72 -19.15 -14.76
N GLY A 73 14.01 -17.98 -14.17
CA GLY A 73 13.79 -16.66 -14.77
C GLY A 73 12.32 -16.30 -14.96
N LYS A 74 11.40 -17.00 -14.28
CA LYS A 74 9.96 -16.74 -14.36
C LYS A 74 9.51 -15.88 -13.18
N PRO A 75 8.43 -15.07 -13.33
CA PRO A 75 7.83 -14.36 -12.22
C PRO A 75 7.44 -15.32 -11.08
N THR A 76 7.80 -14.94 -9.86
CA THR A 76 7.45 -15.73 -8.65
C THR A 76 6.01 -15.52 -8.22
N VAL A 77 5.37 -14.44 -8.64
CA VAL A 77 3.97 -14.13 -8.36
C VAL A 77 3.26 -13.88 -9.68
N ASN A 78 2.14 -14.56 -9.89
CA ASN A 78 1.25 -14.39 -11.03
C ASN A 78 -0.19 -14.42 -10.56
N GLY A 79 -1.15 -14.05 -11.42
CA GLY A 79 -2.54 -14.09 -11.03
C GLY A 79 -3.49 -13.53 -12.08
N ALA A 80 -4.74 -13.39 -11.66
CA ALA A 80 -5.81 -12.76 -12.41
C ALA A 80 -6.75 -12.02 -11.46
N VAL A 81 -7.42 -11.00 -12.00
CA VAL A 81 -8.46 -10.25 -11.32
C VAL A 81 -9.73 -10.31 -12.15
N THR A 82 -10.85 -10.74 -11.54
CA THR A 82 -12.17 -10.78 -12.16
C THR A 82 -13.08 -9.75 -11.51
N LEU A 83 -13.81 -8.99 -12.31
CA LEU A 83 -14.84 -8.05 -11.87
C LEU A 83 -16.22 -8.58 -12.25
N TYR A 84 -17.17 -8.46 -11.33
CA TYR A 84 -18.56 -8.89 -11.51
C TYR A 84 -19.51 -7.72 -11.23
N SER A 85 -20.58 -7.68 -12.00
CA SER A 85 -21.67 -6.71 -11.90
C SER A 85 -22.34 -6.73 -10.53
N ASP A 86 -22.51 -5.57 -9.91
CA ASP A 86 -23.26 -5.41 -8.67
C ASP A 86 -24.74 -5.79 -8.84
N ARG A 87 -25.28 -5.59 -10.04
CA ARG A 87 -26.71 -5.78 -10.33
C ARG A 87 -27.15 -7.22 -10.40
N ASP A 88 -26.32 -8.10 -11.00
CA ASP A 88 -26.74 -9.45 -11.38
C ASP A 88 -25.64 -10.50 -11.26
N GLY A 89 -24.44 -10.13 -10.77
CA GLY A 89 -23.31 -11.03 -10.58
C GLY A 89 -22.66 -11.52 -11.89
N THR A 90 -22.98 -10.92 -13.04
CA THR A 90 -22.40 -11.28 -14.32
C THR A 90 -20.93 -10.91 -14.36
N LEU A 91 -20.07 -11.81 -14.88
CA LEU A 91 -18.64 -11.49 -15.11
C LEU A 91 -18.52 -10.40 -16.18
N GLU A 92 -17.94 -9.25 -15.80
CA GLU A 92 -17.77 -8.09 -16.67
C GLU A 92 -16.37 -8.01 -17.28
N ALA A 93 -15.33 -8.21 -16.47
CA ALA A 93 -13.96 -8.04 -16.94
C ALA A 93 -12.97 -8.99 -16.28
N LEU A 94 -11.91 -9.31 -17.05
CA LEU A 94 -10.63 -9.83 -16.57
C LEU A 94 -9.61 -8.69 -16.65
N VAL A 95 -9.03 -8.31 -15.51
CA VAL A 95 -8.07 -7.20 -15.42
C VAL A 95 -6.68 -7.75 -15.09
N ASP A 96 -5.64 -7.17 -15.68
CA ASP A 96 -4.25 -7.57 -15.44
C ASP A 96 -3.90 -7.50 -13.95
N PHE A 97 -3.39 -8.61 -13.43
CA PHE A 97 -3.05 -8.77 -12.01
C PHE A 97 -1.94 -7.82 -11.56
N HIS A 98 -0.91 -7.64 -12.37
CA HIS A 98 0.24 -6.82 -12.00
C HIS A 98 -0.11 -5.34 -12.03
N LEU A 99 -0.95 -4.92 -12.99
CA LEU A 99 -1.47 -3.57 -13.06
C LEU A 99 -2.30 -3.23 -11.83
N VAL A 100 -3.29 -4.08 -11.48
CA VAL A 100 -4.09 -3.87 -10.25
C VAL A 100 -3.21 -3.83 -9.02
N THR A 101 -2.24 -4.75 -8.89
CA THR A 101 -1.37 -4.83 -7.72
C THR A 101 -0.46 -3.60 -7.60
N LYS A 102 0.14 -3.14 -8.71
CA LYS A 102 0.97 -1.92 -8.74
C LYS A 102 0.14 -0.72 -8.27
N TRP A 103 -0.97 -0.49 -8.92
CA TRP A 103 -1.79 0.70 -8.70
C TRP A 103 -2.47 0.69 -7.32
N LYS A 104 -3.02 -0.45 -6.90
CA LYS A 104 -3.62 -0.59 -5.57
C LYS A 104 -2.61 -0.27 -4.47
N THR A 105 -1.43 -0.88 -4.54
CA THR A 105 -0.43 -0.77 -3.48
C THR A 105 0.13 0.65 -3.36
N ALA A 106 0.56 1.24 -4.47
CA ALA A 106 1.10 2.60 -4.44
C ALA A 106 0.00 3.67 -4.27
N GLY A 107 -1.21 3.41 -4.77
CA GLY A 107 -2.34 4.32 -4.60
C GLY A 107 -2.88 4.38 -3.18
N ASP A 108 -2.86 3.26 -2.47
CA ASP A 108 -3.16 3.16 -1.03
C ASP A 108 -2.22 4.07 -0.23
N SER A 109 -0.91 3.88 -0.37
CA SER A 109 0.11 4.71 0.23
C SER A 109 -0.02 6.20 -0.14
N LEU A 110 -0.24 6.49 -1.42
CA LEU A 110 -0.42 7.87 -1.87
C LEU A 110 -1.66 8.53 -1.25
N LEU A 111 -2.77 7.79 -1.11
CA LEU A 111 -3.98 8.31 -0.46
C LEU A 111 -3.70 8.68 0.99
N ALA A 112 -2.99 7.82 1.74
CA ALA A 112 -2.58 8.12 3.10
C ALA A 112 -1.69 9.38 3.15
N ALA A 113 -0.64 9.44 2.33
CA ALA A 113 0.27 10.57 2.30
C ALA A 113 -0.41 11.90 1.93
N LYS A 114 -1.37 11.90 1.00
CA LYS A 114 -2.18 13.10 0.65
C LYS A 114 -2.98 13.65 1.83
N ARG A 115 -3.28 12.84 2.84
CA ARG A 115 -4.03 13.21 4.04
C ARG A 115 -3.15 13.49 5.25
N LEU A 116 -2.02 12.79 5.34
CA LEU A 116 -1.22 12.69 6.56
C LEU A 116 0.18 13.32 6.44
N ALA A 117 0.76 13.42 5.24
CA ALA A 117 2.00 14.13 5.04
C ALA A 117 1.79 15.66 5.03
N ARG A 118 2.83 16.42 5.33
CA ARG A 118 2.82 17.87 5.15
C ARG A 118 2.80 18.21 3.67
N ARG A 119 2.14 19.28 3.30
CA ARG A 119 2.02 19.70 1.89
C ARG A 119 3.34 20.16 1.28
N ASP A 120 4.26 20.61 2.10
CA ASP A 120 5.60 21.08 1.72
C ASP A 120 6.67 20.00 1.77
N SER A 121 6.29 18.72 1.95
CA SER A 121 7.20 17.57 1.99
C SER A 121 8.00 17.47 0.69
N ARG A 122 9.34 17.32 0.81
CA ARG A 122 10.26 17.23 -0.33
C ARG A 122 11.25 16.08 -0.23
N GLU A 123 11.66 15.70 0.98
CA GLU A 123 12.63 14.61 1.19
C GLU A 123 11.86 13.33 1.49
N ILE A 124 11.83 12.42 0.53
CA ILE A 124 11.12 11.14 0.63
C ILE A 124 12.13 10.00 0.70
N LEU A 125 12.11 9.26 1.80
CA LEU A 125 12.93 8.06 1.99
C LEU A 125 12.13 6.81 1.66
N LEU A 126 12.71 5.96 0.81
CA LEU A 126 12.21 4.61 0.54
C LEU A 126 13.13 3.60 1.24
N VAL A 127 12.59 2.85 2.18
CA VAL A 127 13.27 1.75 2.88
C VAL A 127 12.85 0.45 2.22
N GLY A 128 13.72 -0.05 1.33
CA GLY A 128 13.47 -1.14 0.40
C GLY A 128 13.65 -0.71 -1.06
N ALA A 129 14.15 -1.61 -1.92
CA ALA A 129 14.47 -1.32 -3.33
C ALA A 129 13.81 -2.33 -4.28
N GLY A 130 12.59 -2.75 -3.96
CA GLY A 130 11.78 -3.67 -4.78
C GLY A 130 10.85 -2.94 -5.77
N ASN A 131 9.96 -3.71 -6.42
CA ASN A 131 8.97 -3.16 -7.35
C ASN A 131 8.02 -2.16 -6.67
N VAL A 132 7.65 -2.40 -5.40
CA VAL A 132 6.80 -1.48 -4.64
C VAL A 132 7.49 -0.12 -4.51
N ALA A 133 8.78 -0.07 -4.14
CA ALA A 133 9.51 1.18 -4.04
C ALA A 133 9.57 1.96 -5.36
N ARG A 134 9.71 1.26 -6.52
CA ARG A 134 9.64 1.91 -7.85
C ARG A 134 8.28 2.54 -8.09
N SER A 135 7.20 1.82 -7.78
CA SER A 135 5.83 2.33 -7.93
C SER A 135 5.55 3.53 -7.01
N MET A 136 6.18 3.55 -5.81
CA MET A 136 6.09 4.69 -4.89
C MET A 136 6.75 5.95 -5.46
N ILE A 137 7.91 5.83 -6.13
CA ILE A 137 8.55 6.99 -6.79
C ILE A 137 7.60 7.62 -7.80
N GLU A 138 6.92 6.80 -8.61
CA GLU A 138 5.94 7.28 -9.59
C GLU A 138 4.75 7.95 -8.90
N ALA A 139 4.14 7.27 -7.93
CA ALA A 139 2.94 7.74 -7.25
C ALA A 139 3.20 9.02 -6.45
N TYR A 140 4.23 9.03 -5.60
CA TYR A 140 4.56 10.20 -4.80
C TYR A 140 5.08 11.35 -5.67
N GLY A 141 5.85 11.05 -6.71
CA GLY A 141 6.34 12.06 -7.66
C GLY A 141 5.24 12.78 -8.41
N SER A 142 4.06 12.15 -8.58
CA SER A 142 2.90 12.80 -9.19
C SER A 142 2.25 13.85 -8.28
N HIS A 143 2.29 13.65 -6.97
CA HIS A 143 1.67 14.54 -5.99
C HIS A 143 2.64 15.54 -5.35
N PHE A 144 3.90 15.15 -5.18
CA PHE A 144 4.99 15.98 -4.66
C PHE A 144 6.00 16.28 -5.78
N PRO A 145 5.70 17.26 -6.66
CA PRO A 145 6.48 17.49 -7.88
C PRO A 145 7.93 17.89 -7.61
N ASP A 146 8.21 18.52 -6.46
CA ASP A 146 9.55 18.93 -6.04
C ASP A 146 10.28 17.89 -5.18
N ALA A 147 9.68 16.70 -4.95
CA ALA A 147 10.25 15.68 -4.09
C ALA A 147 11.58 15.13 -4.63
N ARG A 148 12.51 14.90 -3.73
CA ARG A 148 13.74 14.13 -3.92
C ARG A 148 13.61 12.82 -3.18
N PHE A 149 14.02 11.74 -3.82
CA PHE A 149 13.91 10.40 -3.27
C PHE A 149 15.28 9.92 -2.82
N THR A 150 15.35 9.42 -1.61
CA THR A 150 16.50 8.67 -1.10
C THR A 150 16.08 7.22 -0.96
N VAL A 151 16.86 6.29 -1.48
CA VAL A 151 16.58 4.86 -1.38
C VAL A 151 17.64 4.21 -0.52
N TRP A 152 17.20 3.52 0.50
CA TRP A 152 18.02 2.63 1.29
C TRP A 152 17.55 1.18 1.13
N ASN A 153 18.49 0.26 1.08
CA ASN A 153 18.19 -1.16 1.08
C ASN A 153 19.35 -1.93 1.73
N ARG A 154 19.05 -3.02 2.43
CA ARG A 154 20.05 -3.89 3.05
C ARG A 154 21.15 -4.35 2.08
N SER A 155 20.82 -4.62 0.82
CA SER A 155 21.77 -4.79 -0.28
C SER A 155 21.95 -3.45 -0.98
N ALA A 156 23.05 -2.75 -0.76
CA ALA A 156 23.30 -1.41 -1.30
C ALA A 156 23.21 -1.36 -2.83
N ASP A 157 23.65 -2.40 -3.53
CA ASP A 157 23.59 -2.46 -5.00
C ASP A 157 22.15 -2.36 -5.55
N LYS A 158 21.17 -2.91 -4.82
CA LYS A 158 19.76 -2.77 -5.22
C LYS A 158 19.26 -1.34 -5.10
N ALA A 159 19.73 -0.60 -4.09
CA ALA A 159 19.41 0.82 -3.95
C ALA A 159 20.10 1.63 -5.05
N ARG A 160 21.40 1.38 -5.32
CA ARG A 160 22.15 2.03 -6.41
C ARG A 160 21.52 1.79 -7.79
N ALA A 161 20.96 0.60 -8.02
CA ALA A 161 20.25 0.28 -9.27
C ALA A 161 18.96 1.08 -9.50
N MET A 162 18.52 1.87 -8.51
CA MET A 162 17.36 2.77 -8.60
C MET A 162 17.75 4.24 -8.83
N GLU A 163 19.05 4.57 -8.81
CA GLU A 163 19.50 5.95 -8.96
C GLU A 163 19.06 6.58 -10.28
N GLY A 164 18.77 7.87 -10.24
CA GLY A 164 18.26 8.64 -11.37
C GLY A 164 18.16 10.13 -11.04
N PRO A 165 17.60 10.95 -11.90
CA PRO A 165 17.64 12.42 -11.77
C PRO A 165 17.09 12.96 -10.44
N ARG A 166 16.14 12.25 -9.82
CA ARG A 166 15.50 12.63 -8.54
C ARG A 166 15.70 11.58 -7.44
N VAL A 167 16.48 10.54 -7.71
CA VAL A 167 16.64 9.37 -6.85
C VAL A 167 18.12 9.17 -6.55
N ARG A 168 18.48 9.13 -5.28
CA ARG A 168 19.84 8.80 -4.82
C ARG A 168 19.78 7.58 -3.90
N ALA A 169 20.81 6.76 -3.92
CA ALA A 169 21.00 5.69 -2.96
C ALA A 169 21.74 6.21 -1.72
N THR A 170 21.55 5.54 -0.59
CA THR A 170 22.31 5.75 0.64
C THR A 170 22.58 4.43 1.37
N GLU A 171 23.68 4.35 2.10
CA GLU A 171 23.99 3.28 3.03
C GLU A 171 23.75 3.71 4.49
N ASP A 172 23.64 5.02 4.75
CA ASP A 172 23.35 5.59 6.07
C ASP A 172 21.84 5.77 6.25
N LEU A 173 21.20 4.75 6.84
CA LEU A 173 19.76 4.76 7.08
C LEU A 173 19.38 5.81 8.14
N GLU A 174 20.15 5.93 9.23
CA GLU A 174 19.83 6.87 10.29
C GLU A 174 19.82 8.31 9.80
N ALA A 175 20.88 8.73 9.10
CA ALA A 175 20.93 10.08 8.52
C ALA A 175 19.78 10.32 7.52
N ALA A 176 19.42 9.30 6.72
CA ALA A 176 18.32 9.40 5.77
C ALA A 176 16.96 9.54 6.47
N VAL A 177 16.70 8.78 7.55
CA VAL A 177 15.48 8.89 8.35
C VAL A 177 15.38 10.27 9.00
N ARG A 178 16.47 10.77 9.60
CA ARG A 178 16.50 12.10 10.24
C ARG A 178 16.23 13.24 9.26
N ALA A 179 16.59 13.08 8.00
CA ALA A 179 16.38 14.10 6.96
C ALA A 179 14.97 14.05 6.35
N ALA A 180 14.31 12.87 6.34
CA ALA A 180 13.10 12.63 5.58
C ALA A 180 11.86 13.36 6.13
N ASP A 181 11.01 13.86 5.23
CA ASP A 181 9.67 14.36 5.53
C ASP A 181 8.64 13.22 5.43
N ILE A 182 8.87 12.30 4.49
CA ILE A 182 8.05 11.09 4.31
C ILE A 182 9.00 9.89 4.29
N ILE A 183 8.63 8.84 5.02
CA ILE A 183 9.37 7.57 5.06
C ILE A 183 8.42 6.46 4.64
N CYS A 184 8.67 5.85 3.46
CA CYS A 184 7.94 4.69 2.99
C CYS A 184 8.77 3.43 3.27
N THR A 185 8.25 2.50 4.04
CA THR A 185 8.89 1.20 4.23
C THR A 185 8.21 0.15 3.36
N ALA A 186 9.00 -0.54 2.54
CA ALA A 186 8.55 -1.58 1.62
C ALA A 186 9.46 -2.80 1.73
N THR A 187 9.68 -3.27 2.96
CA THR A 187 10.54 -4.41 3.28
C THR A 187 9.74 -5.65 3.63
N MET A 188 10.40 -6.79 3.68
CA MET A 188 9.86 -8.03 4.25
C MET A 188 10.54 -8.35 5.59
N SER A 189 10.89 -7.32 6.36
CA SER A 189 11.62 -7.49 7.61
C SER A 189 10.72 -8.08 8.70
N GLN A 190 11.32 -8.95 9.53
CA GLN A 190 10.69 -9.45 10.75
C GLN A 190 11.10 -8.62 11.96
N GLU A 191 12.27 -7.94 11.86
CA GLU A 191 12.78 -7.06 12.90
C GLU A 191 12.68 -5.60 12.44
N PRO A 192 12.37 -4.68 13.36
CA PRO A 192 12.31 -3.24 13.07
C PRO A 192 13.58 -2.71 12.42
N VAL A 193 13.43 -2.00 11.31
CA VAL A 193 14.51 -1.39 10.53
C VAL A 193 14.61 0.10 10.81
N VAL A 194 13.46 0.78 10.94
CA VAL A 194 13.39 2.23 11.24
C VAL A 194 13.14 2.40 12.74
N LYS A 195 13.97 3.23 13.38
CA LYS A 195 13.84 3.52 14.81
C LYS A 195 13.10 4.84 15.04
N GLY A 196 12.20 4.84 16.01
CA GLY A 196 11.41 6.00 16.39
C GLY A 196 12.26 7.18 16.88
N GLU A 197 13.38 6.92 17.55
CA GLU A 197 14.32 7.97 18.03
C GLU A 197 14.94 8.81 16.88
N TRP A 198 14.92 8.29 15.64
CA TRP A 198 15.45 9.01 14.49
C TRP A 198 14.44 9.96 13.85
N LEU A 199 13.14 9.83 14.18
CA LEU A 199 12.09 10.61 13.56
C LEU A 199 12.15 12.07 14.01
N LYS A 200 12.02 12.99 13.07
CA LYS A 200 11.85 14.42 13.36
C LYS A 200 10.36 14.78 13.49
N PRO A 201 10.01 15.86 14.20
CA PRO A 201 8.65 16.38 14.17
C PRO A 201 8.15 16.61 12.73
N GLY A 202 6.87 16.35 12.49
CA GLY A 202 6.24 16.53 11.18
C GLY A 202 6.46 15.41 10.18
N THR A 203 7.24 14.37 10.50
CA THR A 203 7.43 13.20 9.61
C THR A 203 6.13 12.43 9.40
N HIS A 204 5.93 11.94 8.19
CA HIS A 204 4.93 10.94 7.85
C HIS A 204 5.59 9.59 7.57
N LEU A 205 5.14 8.53 8.28
CA LEU A 205 5.54 7.15 8.02
C LEU A 205 4.43 6.43 7.25
N ASP A 206 4.81 5.79 6.15
CA ASP A 206 3.96 4.97 5.31
C ASP A 206 4.50 3.54 5.31
N LEU A 207 3.83 2.63 6.02
CA LEU A 207 4.30 1.27 6.29
C LEU A 207 3.55 0.27 5.44
N ILE A 208 4.15 -0.16 4.32
CA ILE A 208 3.49 -1.05 3.35
C ILE A 208 4.10 -2.44 3.28
N GLY A 209 5.31 -2.66 3.79
CA GLY A 209 6.03 -3.92 3.55
C GLY A 209 5.53 -5.08 4.41
N ALA A 210 5.27 -4.86 5.70
CA ALA A 210 4.79 -5.90 6.59
C ALA A 210 3.34 -6.31 6.25
N TYR A 211 3.11 -7.61 5.98
CA TYR A 211 1.80 -8.17 5.62
C TYR A 211 1.49 -9.49 6.34
N ARG A 212 2.37 -9.95 7.23
CA ARG A 212 2.21 -11.17 8.03
C ARG A 212 2.33 -10.86 9.52
N PRO A 213 1.85 -11.77 10.40
CA PRO A 213 1.94 -11.59 11.86
C PRO A 213 3.37 -11.50 12.40
N ASP A 214 4.37 -12.07 11.69
CA ASP A 214 5.77 -12.13 12.09
C ASP A 214 6.62 -10.98 11.53
N MET A 215 6.01 -9.96 10.94
CA MET A 215 6.74 -8.86 10.27
C MET A 215 6.59 -7.55 11.03
N ARG A 216 7.73 -6.82 11.16
CA ARG A 216 7.81 -5.49 11.74
C ARG A 216 8.81 -4.64 10.94
N GLU A 217 8.46 -3.39 10.64
CA GLU A 217 9.31 -2.45 9.91
C GLU A 217 9.79 -1.29 10.79
N VAL A 218 8.98 -0.90 11.80
CA VAL A 218 9.34 0.14 12.78
C VAL A 218 9.34 -0.40 14.20
N ASP A 219 10.08 0.26 15.09
CA ASP A 219 10.12 -0.10 16.51
C ASP A 219 8.94 0.48 17.30
N ASP A 220 8.84 0.09 18.57
CA ASP A 220 7.78 0.53 19.46
C ASP A 220 7.83 2.03 19.72
N GLU A 221 9.00 2.63 19.70
CA GLU A 221 9.16 4.07 19.90
C GLU A 221 8.56 4.87 18.75
N ALA A 222 8.64 4.38 17.51
CA ALA A 222 7.97 5.00 16.38
C ALA A 222 6.43 5.02 16.57
N LEU A 223 5.86 3.92 17.07
CA LEU A 223 4.43 3.82 17.36
C LEU A 223 4.00 4.75 18.51
N ARG A 224 4.80 4.85 19.59
CA ARG A 224 4.49 5.75 20.71
C ARG A 224 4.53 7.22 20.32
N ARG A 225 5.41 7.59 19.40
CA ARG A 225 5.61 8.98 18.96
C ARG A 225 4.63 9.42 17.89
N ALA A 226 4.06 8.48 17.13
CA ALA A 226 3.20 8.77 16.00
C ALA A 226 1.72 8.69 16.37
N THR A 227 0.90 9.48 15.68
CA THR A 227 -0.53 9.21 15.58
C THR A 227 -0.73 8.11 14.54
N VAL A 228 -1.33 6.99 14.95
CA VAL A 228 -1.46 5.78 14.12
C VAL A 228 -2.77 5.81 13.35
N PHE A 229 -2.67 5.54 12.07
CA PHE A 229 -3.77 5.35 11.11
C PHE A 229 -3.59 4.02 10.39
N VAL A 230 -4.67 3.45 9.90
CA VAL A 230 -4.65 2.23 9.06
C VAL A 230 -5.52 2.45 7.81
N ASP A 231 -5.30 1.65 6.77
CA ASP A 231 -6.21 1.63 5.61
C ASP A 231 -7.58 1.05 6.00
N SER A 232 -7.57 -0.03 6.79
CA SER A 232 -8.78 -0.66 7.33
C SER A 232 -8.45 -1.42 8.61
N ARG A 233 -9.18 -1.16 9.69
CA ARG A 233 -9.05 -1.94 10.92
C ARG A 233 -9.29 -3.43 10.69
N LYS A 234 -10.28 -3.76 9.84
CA LYS A 234 -10.66 -5.16 9.54
C LYS A 234 -9.53 -5.96 8.88
N THR A 235 -8.66 -5.33 8.11
CA THR A 235 -7.58 -6.01 7.37
C THR A 235 -6.21 -5.88 8.04
N THR A 236 -6.09 -5.04 9.07
CA THR A 236 -4.82 -4.75 9.73
C THR A 236 -4.76 -5.39 11.12
N ILE A 237 -5.78 -5.16 11.95
CA ILE A 237 -5.85 -5.72 13.31
C ILE A 237 -6.11 -7.23 13.24
N GLY A 238 -5.40 -8.01 14.04
CA GLY A 238 -5.48 -9.47 14.03
C GLY A 238 -4.70 -10.16 12.90
N HIS A 239 -4.10 -9.39 11.98
CA HIS A 239 -3.49 -9.95 10.78
C HIS A 239 -2.02 -9.60 10.59
N ILE A 240 -1.61 -8.38 10.93
CA ILE A 240 -0.28 -7.85 10.57
C ILE A 240 0.50 -7.51 11.85
N GLY A 241 1.69 -8.11 11.99
CA GLY A 241 2.55 -7.95 13.16
C GLY A 241 2.93 -6.50 13.47
N GLU A 242 3.01 -5.63 12.46
CA GLU A 242 3.29 -4.20 12.64
C GLU A 242 2.32 -3.51 13.62
N ILE A 243 1.07 -3.96 13.68
CA ILE A 243 0.04 -3.44 14.59
C ILE A 243 -0.31 -4.47 15.66
N GLN A 244 -0.45 -5.76 15.27
CA GLN A 244 -0.93 -6.79 16.19
C GLN A 244 0.06 -7.09 17.33
N ASP A 245 1.35 -7.22 17.03
CA ASP A 245 2.35 -7.47 18.07
C ASP A 245 2.41 -6.34 19.12
N PRO A 246 2.42 -5.04 18.77
CA PRO A 246 2.27 -3.95 19.74
C PRO A 246 0.95 -3.96 20.54
N LEU A 247 -0.16 -4.36 19.91
CA LEU A 247 -1.43 -4.53 20.63
C LEU A 247 -1.34 -5.65 21.67
N ASP A 248 -0.82 -6.83 21.30
CA ASP A 248 -0.68 -7.99 22.19
C ASP A 248 0.25 -7.71 23.38
N ARG A 249 1.26 -6.86 23.18
CA ARG A 249 2.21 -6.44 24.22
C ARG A 249 1.78 -5.21 25.02
N GLY A 250 0.63 -4.62 24.70
CA GLY A 250 0.12 -3.43 25.39
C GLY A 250 0.93 -2.14 25.10
N ILE A 251 1.67 -2.11 24.00
CA ILE A 251 2.36 -0.89 23.51
C ILE A 251 1.36 0.07 22.86
N LEU A 252 0.36 -0.50 22.19
CA LEU A 252 -0.81 0.18 21.62
C LEU A 252 -2.09 -0.45 22.18
N THR A 253 -3.18 0.30 22.11
CA THR A 253 -4.56 -0.20 22.21
C THR A 253 -5.29 0.09 20.90
N GLU A 254 -6.41 -0.58 20.65
CA GLU A 254 -7.23 -0.26 19.46
C GLU A 254 -7.72 1.19 19.44
N ALA A 255 -7.87 1.82 20.61
CA ALA A 255 -8.24 3.23 20.74
C ALA A 255 -7.12 4.19 20.26
N ASP A 256 -5.86 3.76 20.26
CA ASP A 256 -4.73 4.55 19.76
C ASP A 256 -4.70 4.58 18.22
N ILE A 257 -5.40 3.66 17.54
CA ILE A 257 -5.62 3.72 16.10
C ILE A 257 -6.68 4.78 15.84
N ARG A 258 -6.25 5.96 15.42
CA ARG A 258 -7.10 7.14 15.33
C ARG A 258 -8.23 7.00 14.32
N ALA A 259 -7.94 6.53 13.11
CA ALA A 259 -8.90 6.42 12.02
C ALA A 259 -8.48 5.38 10.98
N ASP A 260 -9.46 4.90 10.20
CA ASP A 260 -9.24 4.17 8.96
C ASP A 260 -9.85 4.93 7.77
N TYR A 261 -9.76 4.41 6.55
CA TYR A 261 -10.27 5.12 5.37
C TYR A 261 -11.79 5.33 5.37
N TYR A 262 -12.56 4.54 6.11
CA TYR A 262 -13.97 4.79 6.28
C TYR A 262 -14.27 6.06 7.10
N ASP A 263 -13.26 6.62 7.77
CA ASP A 263 -13.33 7.89 8.50
C ASP A 263 -12.90 9.10 7.65
N LEU A 264 -12.56 8.90 6.34
CA LEU A 264 -12.17 10.00 5.44
C LEU A 264 -13.26 11.09 5.32
N ALA A 265 -14.55 10.68 5.25
CA ALA A 265 -15.66 11.60 5.10
C ALA A 265 -15.92 12.44 6.36
N SER A 266 -15.60 11.92 7.54
CA SER A 266 -15.72 12.65 8.82
C SER A 266 -14.59 13.64 9.08
N GLY A 267 -13.49 13.56 8.31
CA GLY A 267 -12.29 14.35 8.50
C GLY A 267 -11.35 13.85 9.61
N LEU A 268 -11.64 12.70 10.22
CA LEU A 268 -10.79 12.12 11.26
C LEU A 268 -9.48 11.55 10.69
N TYR A 269 -9.47 11.10 9.44
CA TYR A 269 -8.29 10.64 8.74
C TYR A 269 -7.51 11.84 8.17
N ALA A 270 -6.87 12.59 9.04
CA ALA A 270 -6.14 13.79 8.69
C ALA A 270 -5.08 14.14 9.74
N ARG A 271 -3.98 14.74 9.30
CA ARG A 271 -2.97 15.39 10.12
C ARG A 271 -3.60 16.58 10.86
N ARG A 272 -3.20 16.81 12.12
CA ARG A 272 -3.73 17.89 12.99
C ARG A 272 -2.80 19.08 13.12
N SER A 273 -1.48 18.89 12.97
CA SER A 273 -0.50 19.96 13.05
C SER A 273 0.75 19.61 12.24
N ASP A 274 1.57 20.62 11.92
CA ASP A 274 2.83 20.43 11.18
C ASP A 274 3.89 19.68 11.98
N GLU A 275 3.81 19.70 13.32
CA GLU A 275 4.73 18.98 14.22
C GLU A 275 4.31 17.52 14.46
N GLU A 276 3.08 17.15 14.16
CA GLU A 276 2.58 15.80 14.38
C GLU A 276 3.36 14.79 13.55
N ILE A 277 3.84 13.72 14.19
CA ILE A 277 4.34 12.53 13.49
C ILE A 277 3.13 11.65 13.19
N THR A 278 2.91 11.34 11.91
CA THR A 278 1.80 10.47 11.49
C THR A 278 2.34 9.16 10.95
N LEU A 279 1.64 8.06 11.24
CA LEU A 279 1.97 6.73 10.76
C LEU A 279 0.73 6.11 10.12
N ALA A 280 0.84 5.72 8.85
CA ALA A 280 -0.18 4.95 8.16
C ALA A 280 0.31 3.51 7.95
N LYS A 281 -0.45 2.52 8.44
CA LYS A 281 -0.21 1.12 8.12
C LYS A 281 -1.18 0.62 7.08
N ASN A 282 -0.65 0.22 5.95
CA ASN A 282 -1.40 -0.33 4.83
C ASN A 282 -1.53 -1.85 4.99
N GLY A 283 -2.74 -2.33 5.21
CA GLY A 283 -3.08 -3.77 5.31
C GLY A 283 -3.38 -4.38 3.95
N GLY A 284 -3.82 -3.57 3.00
CA GLY A 284 -3.98 -3.96 1.59
C GLY A 284 -5.12 -4.94 1.33
N GLY A 285 -6.30 -4.72 1.87
CA GLY A 285 -7.46 -5.60 1.73
C GLY A 285 -8.02 -5.69 0.31
N ALA A 286 -8.80 -6.75 0.05
CA ALA A 286 -9.43 -7.01 -1.26
C ALA A 286 -10.39 -5.89 -1.71
N HIS A 287 -10.95 -5.09 -0.78
CA HIS A 287 -11.77 -3.92 -1.11
C HIS A 287 -10.99 -2.87 -1.90
N LEU A 288 -9.71 -2.66 -1.58
CA LEU A 288 -8.85 -1.76 -2.35
C LEU A 288 -8.54 -2.33 -3.75
N ASP A 289 -8.39 -3.66 -3.87
CA ASP A 289 -8.26 -4.31 -5.16
C ASP A 289 -9.52 -4.10 -6.02
N LEU A 290 -10.73 -4.22 -5.44
CA LEU A 290 -12.01 -3.97 -6.11
C LEU A 290 -12.13 -2.51 -6.59
N MET A 291 -11.91 -1.54 -5.70
CA MET A 291 -11.98 -0.12 -6.06
C MET A 291 -10.98 0.23 -7.17
N THR A 292 -9.75 -0.31 -7.08
CA THR A 292 -8.70 -0.08 -8.09
C THR A 292 -9.04 -0.71 -9.43
N ALA A 293 -9.48 -1.98 -9.44
CA ALA A 293 -9.83 -2.68 -10.68
C ALA A 293 -11.06 -2.04 -11.35
N SER A 294 -12.03 -1.58 -10.57
CA SER A 294 -13.20 -0.83 -11.07
C SER A 294 -12.79 0.51 -11.68
N TYR A 295 -11.86 1.24 -11.06
CA TYR A 295 -11.28 2.45 -11.64
C TYR A 295 -10.57 2.18 -12.96
N ILE A 296 -9.73 1.15 -13.03
CA ILE A 296 -9.02 0.75 -14.25
C ILE A 296 -10.03 0.44 -15.36
N ALA A 297 -11.05 -0.38 -15.07
CA ALA A 297 -12.08 -0.73 -16.04
C ALA A 297 -12.88 0.49 -16.53
N ALA A 298 -13.22 1.43 -15.62
CA ALA A 298 -13.91 2.65 -15.98
C ALA A 298 -13.07 3.54 -16.94
N MET A 299 -11.78 3.71 -16.67
CA MET A 299 -10.89 4.49 -17.53
C MET A 299 -10.66 3.81 -18.88
N TRP A 300 -10.53 2.48 -18.89
CA TRP A 300 -10.41 1.70 -20.12
C TRP A 300 -11.62 1.86 -21.05
N ARG A 301 -12.83 1.92 -20.51
CA ARG A 301 -14.08 2.09 -21.27
C ARG A 301 -14.28 3.50 -21.82
N GLN A 302 -13.54 4.50 -21.30
CA GLN A 302 -13.62 5.91 -21.73
C GLN A 302 -12.59 6.29 -22.80
N ARG A 303 -11.70 5.35 -23.23
CA ARG A 303 -10.66 5.58 -24.22
C ARG A 303 -11.22 5.83 -25.64
#